data_3776f293db355674656d17bf89bd7f6a
#
_entry.id   3776f293db355674656d17bf89bd7f6a
#
_cell.length_a   1.000
_cell.length_b   1.000
_cell.length_c   1.000
_cell.angle_alpha   90.00
_cell.angle_beta   90.00
_cell.angle_gamma   90.00
#
_symmetry.space_group_name_H-M   'P 1'
#
loop_
_entity.id
_entity.type
_entity.pdbx_description
1 polymer ?
#
loop_
_entity_poly.entity_id
_entity_poly.type
_entity_poly.pdbx_seq_one_letter_code
_entity_poly.pdbx_strand_id
1 'polypeptide(L)'
;GWISDQASASAWIQSHWDAWFAPVELQALSQAMMQPTVHLPTLHTQFIATRDSREAIEECLQMGAALRRWLVSLHVDDKGWDTKQIESYQWLLSLSDRPAAPIAFAVCARIMGLGRLEALMAWAWSWLENQSQCAIKIIPLGQSAGQQLLHRLLPQTLHRIDCELLACAGFAPLAAIASMRHERQYSRLYRS
;
A
#
# COMPACT_ATOMS: atom_id res chain seq x y z
N GLY A 1 -2.43 -20.38 17.24
CA GLY A 1 -2.71 -19.21 16.40
C GLY A 1 -2.66 -19.59 14.92
N TRP A 2 -3.13 -18.72 14.05
CA TRP A 2 -3.11 -18.95 12.59
C TRP A 2 -1.69 -18.89 12.00
N ILE A 3 -0.81 -18.15 12.68
CA ILE A 3 0.59 -17.94 12.29
C ILE A 3 1.46 -18.30 13.49
N SER A 4 2.29 -19.33 13.33
CA SER A 4 3.10 -19.89 14.43
C SER A 4 4.57 -20.09 14.05
N ASP A 5 4.89 -20.08 12.77
CA ASP A 5 6.22 -20.33 12.22
C ASP A 5 6.43 -19.61 10.88
N GLN A 6 7.62 -19.71 10.32
CA GLN A 6 7.99 -19.07 9.07
C GLN A 6 7.15 -19.56 7.86
N ALA A 7 6.76 -20.84 7.85
CA ALA A 7 5.99 -21.41 6.75
C ALA A 7 4.55 -20.87 6.74
N SER A 8 3.89 -20.84 7.90
CA SER A 8 2.55 -20.27 8.05
C SER A 8 2.53 -18.76 7.82
N ALA A 9 3.60 -18.03 8.23
CA ALA A 9 3.76 -16.61 7.89
C ALA A 9 3.86 -16.39 6.38
N SER A 10 4.69 -17.18 5.69
CA SER A 10 4.83 -17.12 4.23
C SER A 10 3.49 -17.38 3.52
N ALA A 11 2.77 -18.42 3.92
CA ALA A 11 1.47 -18.77 3.35
C ALA A 11 0.43 -17.67 3.58
N TRP A 12 0.42 -17.05 4.78
CA TRP A 12 -0.46 -15.92 5.09
C TRP A 12 -0.17 -14.70 4.21
N ILE A 13 1.10 -14.30 4.10
CA ILE A 13 1.51 -13.15 3.29
C ILE A 13 1.14 -13.38 1.81
N GLN A 14 1.41 -14.57 1.29
CA GLN A 14 1.07 -14.94 -0.08
C GLN A 14 -0.45 -14.91 -0.32
N SER A 15 -1.23 -15.50 0.58
CA SER A 15 -2.69 -15.48 0.50
C SER A 15 -3.25 -14.06 0.52
N HIS A 16 -2.70 -13.17 1.36
CA HIS A 16 -3.13 -11.77 1.43
C HIS A 16 -2.72 -10.98 0.18
N TRP A 17 -1.54 -11.25 -0.36
CA TRP A 17 -1.09 -10.70 -1.64
C TRP A 17 -2.09 -11.04 -2.74
N ASP A 18 -2.42 -12.32 -2.91
CA ASP A 18 -3.27 -12.81 -3.99
C ASP A 18 -4.72 -12.36 -3.86
N ALA A 19 -5.24 -12.41 -2.63
CA ALA A 19 -6.65 -12.14 -2.40
C ALA A 19 -7.00 -10.65 -2.32
N TRP A 20 -6.06 -9.79 -1.95
CA TRP A 20 -6.38 -8.39 -1.69
C TRP A 20 -5.32 -7.40 -2.16
N PHE A 21 -4.04 -7.57 -1.79
CA PHE A 21 -3.04 -6.54 -2.04
C PHE A 21 -2.84 -6.28 -3.54
N ALA A 22 -2.61 -7.31 -4.34
CA ALA A 22 -2.42 -7.16 -5.79
C ALA A 22 -3.70 -6.71 -6.51
N PRO A 23 -4.88 -7.36 -6.33
CA PRO A 23 -6.08 -6.97 -7.06
C PRO A 23 -6.72 -5.66 -6.61
N VAL A 24 -6.43 -5.17 -5.40
CA VAL A 24 -7.04 -3.94 -4.88
C VAL A 24 -6.01 -2.82 -4.78
N GLU A 25 -4.95 -3.01 -4.01
CA GLU A 25 -4.03 -1.92 -3.67
C GLU A 25 -3.08 -1.58 -4.82
N LEU A 26 -2.42 -2.59 -5.42
CA LEU A 26 -1.57 -2.36 -6.59
C LEU A 26 -2.40 -1.91 -7.81
N GLN A 27 -3.63 -2.41 -7.94
CA GLN A 27 -4.53 -1.97 -9.00
C GLN A 27 -4.91 -0.50 -8.84
N ALA A 28 -5.24 -0.04 -7.62
CA ALA A 28 -5.54 1.36 -7.35
C ALA A 28 -4.33 2.26 -7.66
N LEU A 29 -3.13 1.84 -7.23
CA LEU A 29 -1.88 2.53 -7.55
C LEU A 29 -1.63 2.58 -9.07
N SER A 30 -1.79 1.45 -9.77
CA SER A 30 -1.63 1.37 -11.22
C SER A 30 -2.56 2.33 -11.95
N GLN A 31 -3.84 2.33 -11.60
CA GLN A 31 -4.83 3.25 -12.16
C GLN A 31 -4.46 4.70 -11.86
N ALA A 32 -4.07 5.01 -10.62
CA ALA A 32 -3.65 6.34 -10.25
C ALA A 32 -2.40 6.80 -11.02
N MET A 33 -1.47 5.90 -11.37
CA MET A 33 -0.32 6.22 -12.23
C MET A 33 -0.70 6.51 -13.68
N MET A 34 -1.73 5.87 -14.20
CA MET A 34 -2.08 5.94 -15.63
C MET A 34 -3.12 7.01 -15.93
N GLN A 35 -4.13 7.16 -15.07
CA GLN A 35 -5.27 8.02 -15.35
C GLN A 35 -4.97 9.52 -15.21
N PRO A 36 -5.74 10.39 -15.91
CA PRO A 36 -5.72 11.82 -15.67
C PRO A 36 -6.03 12.20 -14.22
N THR A 37 -5.49 13.30 -13.76
CA THR A 37 -5.65 13.79 -12.38
C THR A 37 -7.12 13.97 -11.99
N VAL A 38 -7.99 14.34 -12.92
CA VAL A 38 -9.44 14.52 -12.70
C VAL A 38 -10.13 13.25 -12.16
N HIS A 39 -9.58 12.06 -12.39
CA HIS A 39 -10.14 10.79 -11.90
C HIS A 39 -9.63 10.37 -10.52
N LEU A 40 -8.59 11.03 -9.99
CA LEU A 40 -8.02 10.68 -8.68
C LEU A 40 -9.02 10.80 -7.52
N PRO A 41 -9.93 11.78 -7.47
CA PRO A 41 -10.98 11.84 -6.43
C PRO A 41 -11.88 10.60 -6.42
N THR A 42 -12.29 10.15 -7.61
CA THR A 42 -13.12 8.95 -7.75
C THR A 42 -12.37 7.70 -7.33
N LEU A 43 -11.12 7.53 -7.76
CA LEU A 43 -10.26 6.42 -7.33
C LEU A 43 -10.05 6.40 -5.82
N HIS A 44 -9.83 7.57 -5.21
CA HIS A 44 -9.71 7.71 -3.75
C HIS A 44 -10.96 7.17 -3.04
N THR A 45 -12.14 7.64 -3.44
CA THR A 45 -13.40 7.22 -2.83
C THR A 45 -13.64 5.71 -3.01
N GLN A 46 -13.42 5.21 -4.21
CA GLN A 46 -13.57 3.77 -4.50
C GLN A 46 -12.61 2.93 -3.67
N PHE A 47 -11.34 3.35 -3.57
CA PHE A 47 -10.35 2.62 -2.78
C PHE A 47 -10.68 2.60 -1.28
N ILE A 48 -11.10 3.73 -0.70
CA ILE A 48 -11.52 3.78 0.71
C ILE A 48 -12.72 2.88 0.96
N ALA A 49 -13.65 2.77 0.02
CA ALA A 49 -14.80 1.88 0.13
C ALA A 49 -14.44 0.38 0.13
N THR A 50 -13.22 0.00 -0.26
CA THR A 50 -12.74 -1.40 -0.18
C THR A 50 -12.21 -1.78 1.20
N ARG A 51 -12.11 -0.84 2.13
CA ARG A 51 -11.53 -1.12 3.46
C ARG A 51 -12.56 -1.75 4.40
N ASP A 52 -12.17 -2.86 5.03
CA ASP A 52 -13.04 -3.70 5.84
C ASP A 52 -13.26 -3.19 7.27
N SER A 53 -12.44 -2.24 7.74
CA SER A 53 -12.52 -1.72 9.09
C SER A 53 -12.18 -0.23 9.15
N ARG A 54 -12.67 0.44 10.20
CA ARG A 54 -12.33 1.83 10.48
C ARG A 54 -10.84 2.03 10.72
N GLU A 55 -10.20 1.05 11.35
CA GLU A 55 -8.75 1.07 11.61
C GLU A 55 -7.96 1.02 10.30
N ALA A 56 -8.35 0.14 9.36
CA ALA A 56 -7.71 0.06 8.04
C ALA A 56 -7.90 1.35 7.21
N ILE A 57 -9.08 2.00 7.34
CA ILE A 57 -9.32 3.31 6.73
C ILE A 57 -8.37 4.35 7.32
N GLU A 58 -8.31 4.42 8.66
CA GLU A 58 -7.53 5.42 9.38
C GLU A 58 -6.02 5.26 9.08
N GLU A 59 -5.50 4.04 9.12
CA GLU A 59 -4.11 3.73 8.75
C GLU A 59 -3.79 4.21 7.33
N CYS A 60 -4.63 3.85 6.36
CA CYS A 60 -4.47 4.25 4.98
C CYS A 60 -4.42 5.78 4.82
N LEU A 61 -5.34 6.49 5.47
CA LEU A 61 -5.42 7.96 5.40
C LEU A 61 -4.24 8.63 6.13
N GLN A 62 -3.75 8.06 7.22
CA GLN A 62 -2.56 8.56 7.93
C GLN A 62 -1.30 8.41 7.09
N MET A 63 -1.12 7.26 6.45
CA MET A 63 0.00 7.03 5.53
C MET A 63 -0.04 8.00 4.35
N GLY A 64 -1.19 8.20 3.74
CA GLY A 64 -1.36 9.15 2.64
C GLY A 64 -1.09 10.60 3.05
N ALA A 65 -1.54 11.00 4.25
CA ALA A 65 -1.24 12.31 4.81
C ALA A 65 0.26 12.48 5.11
N ALA A 66 0.94 11.43 5.55
CA ALA A 66 2.38 11.44 5.77
C ALA A 66 3.14 11.64 4.45
N LEU A 67 2.77 10.93 3.39
CA LEU A 67 3.34 11.11 2.05
C LEU A 67 3.14 12.54 1.53
N ARG A 68 1.93 13.10 1.70
CA ARG A 68 1.67 14.51 1.34
C ARG A 68 2.58 15.48 2.09
N ARG A 69 2.69 15.32 3.41
CA ARG A 69 3.58 16.18 4.23
C ARG A 69 5.04 16.05 3.81
N TRP A 70 5.48 14.82 3.57
CA TRP A 70 6.85 14.56 3.10
C TRP A 70 7.11 15.26 1.77
N LEU A 71 6.23 15.11 0.78
CA LEU A 71 6.38 15.75 -0.53
C LEU A 71 6.46 17.27 -0.40
N VAL A 72 5.59 17.88 0.40
CA VAL A 72 5.62 19.34 0.67
C VAL A 72 6.93 19.77 1.32
N SER A 73 7.46 18.96 2.25
CA SER A 73 8.71 19.28 2.96
C SER A 73 9.95 19.26 2.08
N LEU A 74 9.89 18.57 0.94
CA LEU A 74 11.02 18.52 0.00
C LEU A 74 11.26 19.83 -0.75
N HIS A 75 10.30 20.78 -0.72
CA HIS A 75 10.37 22.04 -1.49
C HIS A 75 10.80 21.80 -2.95
N VAL A 76 10.16 20.82 -3.58
CA VAL A 76 10.53 20.36 -4.93
C VAL A 76 10.42 21.53 -5.90
N ASP A 77 11.50 21.80 -6.64
CA ASP A 77 11.51 22.79 -7.72
C ASP A 77 10.67 22.24 -8.89
N ASP A 78 9.59 22.94 -9.22
CA ASP A 78 8.65 22.59 -10.31
C ASP A 78 9.15 22.99 -11.71
N LYS A 79 10.36 23.57 -11.78
CA LYS A 79 10.99 23.90 -13.06
C LYS A 79 11.24 22.64 -13.87
N GLY A 80 10.55 22.51 -14.98
CA GLY A 80 10.66 21.36 -15.86
C GLY A 80 9.62 20.25 -15.63
N TRP A 81 8.68 20.46 -14.72
CA TRP A 81 7.53 19.55 -14.59
C TRP A 81 6.61 19.62 -15.80
N ASP A 82 6.09 18.49 -16.20
CA ASP A 82 5.03 18.44 -17.19
C ASP A 82 3.67 18.83 -16.58
N THR A 83 2.69 19.05 -17.45
CA THR A 83 1.33 19.43 -17.03
C THR A 83 0.71 18.43 -16.06
N LYS A 84 0.95 17.13 -16.27
CA LYS A 84 0.40 16.06 -15.43
C LYS A 84 1.01 16.05 -14.01
N GLN A 85 2.29 16.35 -13.89
CA GLN A 85 2.98 16.50 -12.60
C GLN A 85 2.41 17.70 -11.84
N ILE A 86 2.29 18.85 -12.50
CA ILE A 86 1.74 20.09 -11.91
C ILE A 86 0.30 19.87 -11.42
N GLU A 87 -0.57 19.35 -12.26
CA GLU A 87 -1.97 19.07 -11.92
C GLU A 87 -2.08 18.09 -10.75
N SER A 88 -1.26 17.02 -10.75
CA SER A 88 -1.27 16.02 -9.69
C SER A 88 -0.82 16.61 -8.35
N TYR A 89 0.19 17.47 -8.35
CA TYR A 89 0.66 18.15 -7.16
C TYR A 89 -0.39 19.12 -6.63
N GLN A 90 -0.96 19.96 -7.49
CA GLN A 90 -2.02 20.89 -7.12
C GLN A 90 -3.24 20.17 -6.56
N TRP A 91 -3.64 19.06 -7.18
CA TRP A 91 -4.72 18.23 -6.66
C TRP A 91 -4.40 17.73 -5.24
N LEU A 92 -3.21 17.18 -5.01
CA LEU A 92 -2.80 16.66 -3.71
C LEU A 92 -2.81 17.75 -2.62
N LEU A 93 -2.39 18.98 -2.97
CA LEU A 93 -2.40 20.13 -2.06
C LEU A 93 -3.80 20.67 -1.80
N SER A 94 -4.70 20.59 -2.78
CA SER A 94 -6.07 21.13 -2.67
C SER A 94 -7.00 20.28 -1.80
N LEU A 95 -6.59 19.03 -1.46
CA LEU A 95 -7.42 18.14 -0.65
C LEU A 95 -7.62 18.71 0.76
N SER A 96 -8.88 18.89 1.15
CA SER A 96 -9.27 19.19 2.53
C SER A 96 -9.01 17.99 3.45
N ASP A 97 -9.26 16.79 2.92
CA ASP A 97 -9.13 15.54 3.62
C ASP A 97 -7.77 14.86 3.34
N ARG A 98 -7.51 13.81 4.10
CA ARG A 98 -6.30 13.01 3.93
C ARG A 98 -6.45 12.10 2.70
N PRO A 99 -5.47 12.07 1.79
CA PRO A 99 -5.50 11.18 0.63
C PRO A 99 -5.31 9.71 1.04
N ALA A 100 -5.87 8.78 0.26
CA ALA A 100 -5.58 7.36 0.39
C ALA A 100 -4.10 7.09 0.03
N ALA A 101 -3.44 6.24 0.79
CA ALA A 101 -2.01 5.98 0.66
C ALA A 101 -1.54 5.61 -0.76
N PRO A 102 -2.14 4.65 -1.49
CA PRO A 102 -1.68 4.32 -2.84
C PRO A 102 -1.89 5.47 -3.83
N ILE A 103 -2.91 6.29 -3.64
CA ILE A 103 -3.15 7.46 -4.51
C ILE A 103 -2.12 8.56 -4.22
N ALA A 104 -1.85 8.84 -2.95
CA ALA A 104 -0.80 9.78 -2.56
C ALA A 104 0.57 9.33 -3.07
N PHE A 105 0.88 8.03 -2.95
CA PHE A 105 2.12 7.47 -3.45
C PHE A 105 2.25 7.60 -4.97
N ALA A 106 1.16 7.35 -5.72
CA ALA A 106 1.14 7.56 -7.17
C ALA A 106 1.48 9.01 -7.56
N VAL A 107 0.94 9.98 -6.85
CA VAL A 107 1.26 11.40 -7.07
C VAL A 107 2.74 11.67 -6.77
N CYS A 108 3.25 11.18 -5.65
CA CYS A 108 4.68 11.31 -5.31
C CYS A 108 5.57 10.67 -6.38
N ALA A 109 5.23 9.46 -6.84
CA ALA A 109 5.96 8.74 -7.87
C ALA A 109 5.99 9.51 -9.21
N ARG A 110 4.84 10.06 -9.63
CA ARG A 110 4.76 10.92 -10.83
C ARG A 110 5.68 12.13 -10.74
N ILE A 111 5.64 12.84 -9.60
CA ILE A 111 6.46 14.03 -9.35
C ILE A 111 7.94 13.69 -9.39
N MET A 112 8.32 12.53 -8.84
CA MET A 112 9.69 12.01 -8.86
C MET A 112 10.11 11.42 -10.21
N GLY A 113 9.24 11.41 -11.21
CA GLY A 113 9.55 10.89 -12.54
C GLY A 113 9.62 9.37 -12.63
N LEU A 114 9.05 8.64 -11.65
CA LEU A 114 8.98 7.18 -11.70
C LEU A 114 7.94 6.72 -12.71
N GLY A 115 8.28 5.69 -13.48
CA GLY A 115 7.34 4.99 -14.31
C GLY A 115 6.35 4.15 -13.49
N ARG A 116 5.30 3.67 -14.17
CA ARG A 116 4.26 2.84 -13.51
C ARG A 116 4.84 1.59 -12.87
N LEU A 117 5.69 0.88 -13.58
CA LEU A 117 6.26 -0.39 -13.10
C LEU A 117 7.16 -0.17 -11.89
N GLU A 118 8.02 0.84 -11.94
CA GLU A 118 8.90 1.21 -10.82
C GLU A 118 8.10 1.59 -9.57
N ALA A 119 7.02 2.35 -9.74
CA ALA A 119 6.14 2.72 -8.64
C ALA A 119 5.44 1.49 -8.02
N LEU A 120 4.93 0.58 -8.85
CA LEU A 120 4.33 -0.67 -8.39
C LEU A 120 5.32 -1.56 -7.65
N MET A 121 6.53 -1.70 -8.17
CA MET A 121 7.62 -2.47 -7.55
C MET A 121 8.03 -1.88 -6.20
N ALA A 122 8.19 -0.56 -6.12
CA ALA A 122 8.54 0.11 -4.88
C ALA A 122 7.47 -0.04 -3.80
N TRP A 123 6.18 0.09 -4.17
CA TRP A 123 5.07 -0.10 -3.26
C TRP A 123 4.95 -1.55 -2.77
N ALA A 124 5.10 -2.50 -3.69
CA ALA A 124 5.09 -3.93 -3.40
C ALA A 124 6.24 -4.35 -2.47
N TRP A 125 7.44 -3.83 -2.73
CA TRP A 125 8.60 -4.03 -1.85
C TRP A 125 8.31 -3.53 -0.43
N SER A 126 7.82 -2.29 -0.30
CA SER A 126 7.51 -1.68 0.99
C SER A 126 6.49 -2.50 1.78
N TRP A 127 5.45 -2.99 1.10
CA TRP A 127 4.43 -3.85 1.71
C TRP A 127 5.02 -5.19 2.18
N LEU A 128 5.80 -5.88 1.34
CA LEU A 128 6.44 -7.16 1.69
C LEU A 128 7.41 -7.02 2.84
N GLU A 129 8.20 -5.95 2.85
CA GLU A 129 9.13 -5.64 3.93
C GLU A 129 8.38 -5.44 5.24
N ASN A 130 7.30 -4.64 5.23
CA ASN A 130 6.45 -4.44 6.41
C ASN A 130 5.82 -5.75 6.90
N GLN A 131 5.29 -6.60 6.00
CA GLN A 131 4.74 -7.91 6.39
C GLN A 131 5.82 -8.82 7.03
N SER A 132 7.03 -8.79 6.49
CA SER A 132 8.15 -9.56 7.03
C SER A 132 8.56 -9.06 8.42
N GLN A 133 8.59 -7.74 8.64
CA GLN A 133 8.85 -7.14 9.94
C GLN A 133 7.75 -7.47 10.96
N CYS A 134 6.49 -7.46 10.56
CA CYS A 134 5.38 -7.89 11.40
C CYS A 134 5.52 -9.37 11.82
N ALA A 135 5.89 -10.24 10.88
CA ALA A 135 6.12 -11.66 11.16
C ALA A 135 7.24 -11.87 12.21
N ILE A 136 8.36 -11.15 12.11
CA ILE A 136 9.46 -11.20 13.09
C ILE A 136 8.98 -10.83 14.49
N LYS A 137 8.06 -9.89 14.60
CA LYS A 137 7.59 -9.38 15.90
C LYS A 137 6.49 -10.23 16.51
N ILE A 138 5.62 -10.82 15.70
CA ILE A 138 4.49 -11.66 16.15
C ILE A 138 4.96 -13.07 16.47
N ILE A 139 5.84 -13.63 15.66
CA ILE A 139 6.48 -14.91 15.86
C ILE A 139 7.91 -14.59 16.31
N PRO A 140 8.47 -15.24 17.33
CA PRO A 140 9.85 -14.99 17.74
C PRO A 140 10.87 -15.52 16.71
N LEU A 141 10.73 -15.09 15.46
CA LEU A 141 11.66 -15.33 14.38
C LEU A 141 12.86 -14.38 14.56
N GLY A 142 14.07 -14.90 14.47
CA GLY A 142 15.26 -14.05 14.44
C GLY A 142 15.29 -13.17 13.17
N GLN A 143 16.07 -12.09 13.21
CA GLN A 143 16.23 -11.16 12.09
C GLN A 143 16.58 -11.87 10.76
N SER A 144 17.48 -12.86 10.81
CA SER A 144 17.87 -13.67 9.64
C SER A 144 16.70 -14.41 9.02
N ALA A 145 15.77 -14.94 9.81
CA ALA A 145 14.58 -15.64 9.31
C ALA A 145 13.61 -14.67 8.60
N GLY A 146 13.46 -13.45 9.11
CA GLY A 146 12.67 -12.41 8.45
C GLY A 146 13.27 -12.00 7.10
N GLN A 147 14.58 -11.84 7.02
CA GLN A 147 15.27 -11.54 5.75
C GLN A 147 15.13 -12.70 4.75
N GLN A 148 15.24 -13.93 5.21
CA GLN A 148 15.00 -15.12 4.37
C GLN A 148 13.56 -15.20 3.87
N LEU A 149 12.58 -14.81 4.71
CA LEU A 149 11.18 -14.74 4.32
C LEU A 149 10.97 -13.73 3.19
N LEU A 150 11.48 -12.52 3.36
CA LEU A 150 11.43 -11.48 2.35
C LEU A 150 12.10 -11.91 1.04
N HIS A 151 13.32 -12.45 1.12
CA HIS A 151 14.08 -12.92 -0.04
C HIS A 151 13.36 -14.02 -0.81
N ARG A 152 12.64 -14.90 -0.12
CA ARG A 152 11.85 -15.97 -0.75
C ARG A 152 10.58 -15.44 -1.43
N LEU A 153 9.87 -14.49 -0.80
CA LEU A 153 8.61 -13.96 -1.32
C LEU A 153 8.82 -13.01 -2.49
N LEU A 154 9.89 -12.23 -2.47
CA LEU A 154 10.12 -11.13 -3.41
C LEU A 154 10.09 -11.56 -4.89
N PRO A 155 10.83 -12.59 -5.34
CA PRO A 155 10.82 -12.98 -6.75
C PRO A 155 9.45 -13.46 -7.22
N GLN A 156 8.72 -14.18 -6.35
CA GLN A 156 7.41 -14.74 -6.66
C GLN A 156 6.34 -13.67 -6.83
N THR A 157 6.44 -12.58 -6.07
CA THR A 157 5.45 -11.49 -6.09
C THR A 157 5.78 -10.44 -7.14
N LEU A 158 7.05 -10.04 -7.29
CA LEU A 158 7.43 -9.02 -8.26
C LEU A 158 7.24 -9.46 -9.72
N HIS A 159 7.52 -10.72 -10.03
CA HIS A 159 7.31 -11.25 -11.39
C HIS A 159 5.83 -11.17 -11.83
N ARG A 160 4.89 -11.21 -10.88
CA ARG A 160 3.45 -11.20 -11.15
C ARG A 160 2.87 -9.79 -11.33
N ILE A 161 3.60 -8.74 -10.94
CA ILE A 161 3.10 -7.35 -11.00
C ILE A 161 2.72 -6.94 -12.42
N ASP A 162 3.45 -7.39 -13.42
CA ASP A 162 3.20 -7.00 -14.82
C ASP A 162 2.12 -7.86 -15.49
N CYS A 163 1.87 -9.09 -14.99
CA CYS A 163 0.99 -10.07 -15.63
C CYS A 163 -0.44 -10.08 -15.09
N GLU A 164 -0.69 -9.66 -13.85
CA GLU A 164 -1.92 -9.99 -13.12
C GLU A 164 -2.81 -8.78 -12.71
N LEU A 165 -2.45 -7.56 -13.08
CA LEU A 165 -3.21 -6.35 -12.71
C LEU A 165 -4.54 -6.18 -13.48
N LEU A 166 -5.27 -7.27 -13.69
CA LEU A 166 -6.55 -7.27 -14.42
C LEU A 166 -7.79 -7.41 -13.52
N ALA A 167 -7.63 -7.77 -12.26
CA ALA A 167 -8.75 -7.97 -11.33
C ALA A 167 -9.04 -6.69 -10.54
N CYS A 168 -10.27 -6.23 -10.57
CA CYS A 168 -10.71 -5.01 -9.88
C CYS A 168 -11.40 -5.29 -8.53
N ALA A 169 -11.41 -6.53 -8.07
CA ALA A 169 -12.04 -6.92 -6.82
C ALA A 169 -11.21 -7.98 -6.10
N GLY A 170 -10.93 -7.72 -4.83
CA GLY A 170 -10.24 -8.66 -3.96
C GLY A 170 -10.94 -8.71 -2.61
N PHE A 171 -10.90 -9.88 -1.97
CA PHE A 171 -11.45 -10.07 -0.64
C PHE A 171 -10.62 -11.08 0.16
N ALA A 172 -10.09 -10.65 1.29
CA ALA A 172 -9.29 -11.47 2.20
C ALA A 172 -10.05 -11.67 3.53
N PRO A 173 -11.02 -12.61 3.62
CA PRO A 173 -11.94 -12.71 4.74
C PRO A 173 -11.25 -12.91 6.08
N LEU A 174 -10.18 -13.68 6.14
CA LEU A 174 -9.44 -13.89 7.39
C LEU A 174 -8.72 -12.62 7.86
N ALA A 175 -8.17 -11.84 6.93
CA ALA A 175 -7.55 -10.56 7.24
C ALA A 175 -8.60 -9.53 7.71
N ALA A 176 -9.76 -9.47 7.04
CA ALA A 176 -10.88 -8.63 7.42
C ALA A 176 -11.37 -8.96 8.85
N ILE A 177 -11.57 -10.25 9.16
CA ILE A 177 -11.96 -10.69 10.50
C ILE A 177 -10.88 -10.36 11.54
N ALA A 178 -9.60 -10.53 11.21
CA ALA A 178 -8.50 -10.19 12.10
C ALA A 178 -8.47 -8.68 12.39
N SER A 179 -8.63 -7.83 11.38
CA SER A 179 -8.69 -6.37 11.50
C SER A 179 -9.86 -5.92 12.36
N MET A 180 -11.07 -6.44 12.11
CA MET A 180 -12.26 -6.14 12.92
C MET A 180 -12.11 -6.58 14.38
N ARG A 181 -11.43 -7.70 14.66
CA ARG A 181 -11.13 -8.15 16.01
C ARG A 181 -10.10 -7.28 16.69
N HIS A 182 -9.04 -6.88 15.97
CA HIS A 182 -8.01 -6.01 16.49
C HIS A 182 -8.59 -4.62 16.86
N GLU A 183 -9.52 -4.10 16.10
CA GLU A 183 -10.22 -2.84 16.37
C GLU A 183 -10.91 -2.84 17.76
N ARG A 184 -11.35 -4.01 18.25
CA ARG A 184 -12.03 -4.17 19.53
C ARG A 184 -11.10 -4.54 20.70
N GLN A 185 -9.81 -4.71 20.48
CA GLN A 185 -8.88 -5.05 21.53
C GLN A 185 -8.63 -3.87 22.46
N TYR A 186 -8.59 -4.15 23.77
CA TYR A 186 -8.27 -3.16 24.79
C TYR A 186 -6.80 -2.73 24.73
N SER A 187 -5.90 -3.68 24.48
CA SER A 187 -4.45 -3.45 24.31
C SER A 187 -4.06 -3.78 22.88
N ARG A 188 -3.48 -2.81 22.17
CA ARG A 188 -3.08 -2.96 20.77
C ARG A 188 -1.56 -2.85 20.65
N LEU A 189 -0.97 -3.81 19.94
CA LEU A 189 0.39 -3.69 19.43
C LEU A 189 0.36 -2.71 18.23
N TYR A 190 1.27 -1.77 18.21
CA TYR A 190 1.38 -0.78 17.11
C TYR A 190 0.21 0.21 17.02
N ARG A 191 -0.17 0.77 18.12
CA ARG A 191 -1.08 1.93 18.09
C ARG A 191 -0.30 3.13 17.52
N SER A 192 -0.69 3.57 16.33
CA SER A 192 -0.27 4.84 15.76
C SER A 192 -1.05 5.98 16.38
#